data_1f2c44d468aecf115bbb9baef0ef7e03
#
_entry.id   1f2c44d468aecf115bbb9baef0ef7e03
#
_cell.length_a   1.000
_cell.length_b   1.000
_cell.length_c   1.000
_cell.angle_alpha   90.00
_cell.angle_beta   90.00
_cell.angle_gamma   90.00
#
_symmetry.space_group_name_H-M   'P 1'
#
loop_
_entity.id
_entity.type
_entity.pdbx_description
1 polymer ?
#
loop_
_entity_poly.entity_id
_entity_poly.type
_entity_poly.pdbx_seq_one_letter_code
_entity_poly.pdbx_strand_id
1 'polypeptide(L)'
;MQITLHFYSAPYPHGVRDDPYWNHNTHYHRWLLARIPADARTALDIGCGDGLLATKIARRGLTVHGVDVDPAILAAVPATPNLTVEKADFLDLPGTFDFVTAVASLHHVPLKDGLTALRRLVAPGGTLAVVGLWKFALRTDFPYLALLPAIVAIDTLHRPKLADPGAAMRDPGDTYREIRAAATEILPGARIRRRPLLRYTLLWHKPAQVTPR
;
A
#
# COMPACT_ATOMS: atom_id res chain seq x y z
N MET A 1 -22.53 -8.00 15.03
CA MET A 1 -23.02 -6.97 14.11
C MET A 1 -21.81 -6.47 13.31
N GLN A 2 -21.72 -6.86 12.06
CA GLN A 2 -20.63 -6.51 11.17
C GLN A 2 -21.05 -5.18 10.52
N ILE A 3 -20.33 -4.10 10.83
CA ILE A 3 -20.56 -2.81 10.18
C ILE A 3 -19.64 -2.78 8.94
N THR A 4 -20.19 -3.08 7.79
CA THR A 4 -19.51 -2.91 6.50
C THR A 4 -19.66 -1.46 6.09
N LEU A 5 -18.60 -0.67 6.26
CA LEU A 5 -18.56 0.71 5.80
C LEU A 5 -18.13 0.72 4.32
N HIS A 6 -19.11 0.73 3.42
CA HIS A 6 -18.86 0.95 1.99
C HIS A 6 -18.65 2.45 1.76
N PHE A 7 -17.41 2.84 1.54
CA PHE A 7 -17.09 4.19 1.09
C PHE A 7 -17.10 4.21 -0.45
N TYR A 8 -18.20 4.68 -1.01
CA TYR A 8 -18.35 4.92 -2.45
C TYR A 8 -17.42 6.05 -2.87
N SER A 9 -16.53 5.80 -3.81
CA SER A 9 -15.73 6.83 -4.46
C SER A 9 -16.50 7.47 -5.62
N ALA A 10 -16.75 8.75 -5.52
CA ALA A 10 -17.28 9.57 -6.62
C ALA A 10 -16.16 10.45 -7.20
N PRO A 11 -16.20 10.88 -8.47
CA PRO A 11 -15.06 11.51 -9.18
C PRO A 11 -14.67 12.92 -8.71
N TYR A 12 -13.38 13.25 -8.78
CA TYR A 12 -12.74 14.52 -8.33
C TYR A 12 -12.69 15.64 -9.37
N PRO A 13 -12.79 16.91 -8.98
CA PRO A 13 -12.23 18.03 -9.72
C PRO A 13 -10.93 18.55 -9.12
N HIS A 14 -10.15 19.11 -9.99
CA HIS A 14 -8.88 19.81 -9.89
C HIS A 14 -8.51 20.43 -8.54
N GLY A 15 -7.31 20.10 -8.00
CA GLY A 15 -6.75 20.86 -6.91
C GLY A 15 -5.66 20.20 -6.06
N VAL A 16 -5.35 18.92 -6.20
CA VAL A 16 -4.13 18.34 -5.65
C VAL A 16 -3.17 18.15 -6.81
N ARG A 17 -2.11 18.95 -6.80
CA ARG A 17 -1.09 19.01 -7.84
C ARG A 17 -0.70 17.61 -8.30
N ASP A 18 -1.00 17.27 -9.56
CA ASP A 18 -0.55 16.13 -10.33
C ASP A 18 -1.24 14.77 -10.14
N ASP A 19 -2.23 14.58 -9.26
CA ASP A 19 -2.95 13.33 -9.15
C ASP A 19 -4.30 13.37 -9.88
N PRO A 20 -4.61 12.39 -10.76
CA PRO A 20 -5.87 12.36 -11.51
C PRO A 20 -7.08 12.17 -10.59
N TYR A 21 -6.87 11.60 -9.40
CA TYR A 21 -7.90 11.40 -8.39
C TYR A 21 -7.30 11.35 -6.97
N TRP A 22 -8.16 11.54 -5.97
CA TRP A 22 -7.83 11.34 -4.56
C TRP A 22 -8.75 10.29 -3.93
N ASN A 23 -8.19 9.39 -3.16
CA ASN A 23 -8.89 8.48 -2.27
C ASN A 23 -8.04 8.24 -1.01
N HIS A 24 -8.53 7.42 -0.09
CA HIS A 24 -7.83 7.08 1.14
C HIS A 24 -6.46 6.41 0.91
N ASN A 25 -6.23 5.80 -0.24
CA ASN A 25 -4.96 5.17 -0.59
C ASN A 25 -3.99 6.19 -1.15
N THR A 26 -4.42 7.02 -2.12
CA THR A 26 -3.57 8.05 -2.75
C THR A 26 -3.14 9.13 -1.76
N HIS A 27 -3.94 9.37 -0.70
CA HIS A 27 -3.57 10.24 0.43
C HIS A 27 -2.18 9.88 1.01
N TYR A 28 -1.83 8.59 1.01
CA TYR A 28 -0.57 8.11 1.58
C TYR A 28 0.58 8.03 0.57
N HIS A 29 0.39 8.32 -0.73
CA HIS A 29 1.47 8.28 -1.70
C HIS A 29 2.65 9.17 -1.29
N ARG A 30 2.38 10.40 -0.80
CA ARG A 30 3.45 11.29 -0.30
C ARG A 30 4.24 10.66 0.85
N TRP A 31 3.54 9.95 1.75
CA TRP A 31 4.19 9.26 2.85
C TRP A 31 5.08 8.12 2.35
N LEU A 32 4.62 7.33 1.38
CA LEU A 32 5.39 6.24 0.77
C LEU A 32 6.61 6.76 0.03
N LEU A 33 6.43 7.75 -0.83
CA LEU A 33 7.51 8.35 -1.62
C LEU A 33 8.62 8.96 -0.73
N ALA A 34 8.28 9.45 0.46
CA ALA A 34 9.25 9.97 1.42
C ALA A 34 10.02 8.85 2.17
N ARG A 35 9.74 7.56 1.92
CA ARG A 35 10.43 6.39 2.51
C ARG A 35 11.33 5.67 1.51
N ILE A 36 11.36 6.12 0.26
CA ILE A 36 12.31 5.60 -0.72
C ILE A 36 13.71 5.91 -0.21
N PRO A 37 14.59 4.91 -0.02
CA PRO A 37 15.98 5.14 0.33
C PRO A 37 16.70 5.99 -0.73
N ALA A 38 17.60 6.84 -0.29
CA ALA A 38 18.31 7.75 -1.21
C ALA A 38 19.19 7.02 -2.24
N ASP A 39 19.64 5.83 -1.90
CA ASP A 39 20.48 4.95 -2.71
C ASP A 39 19.68 3.86 -3.45
N ALA A 40 18.36 3.80 -3.26
CA ALA A 40 17.51 2.83 -3.94
C ALA A 40 17.54 3.01 -5.46
N ARG A 41 17.67 1.91 -6.19
CA ARG A 41 17.66 1.85 -7.66
C ARG A 41 16.45 1.10 -8.20
N THR A 42 15.96 0.13 -7.44
CA THR A 42 14.86 -0.76 -7.83
C THR A 42 13.70 -0.65 -6.87
N ALA A 43 12.47 -0.72 -7.40
CA ALA A 43 11.27 -0.75 -6.59
C ALA A 43 10.26 -1.78 -7.10
N LEU A 44 9.50 -2.35 -6.15
CA LEU A 44 8.35 -3.20 -6.42
C LEU A 44 7.10 -2.55 -5.85
N ASP A 45 6.07 -2.40 -6.68
CA ASP A 45 4.73 -1.95 -6.26
C ASP A 45 3.74 -3.12 -6.36
N ILE A 46 3.30 -3.63 -5.22
CA ILE A 46 2.44 -4.81 -5.12
C ILE A 46 0.97 -4.40 -5.07
N GLY A 47 0.16 -4.99 -5.97
CA GLY A 47 -1.21 -4.55 -6.21
C GLY A 47 -1.21 -3.13 -6.76
N CYS A 48 -0.44 -2.93 -7.83
CA CYS A 48 -0.15 -1.59 -8.36
C CYS A 48 -1.38 -0.92 -9.01
N GLY A 49 -2.44 -1.68 -9.28
CA GLY A 49 -3.66 -1.18 -9.88
C GLY A 49 -3.41 -0.46 -11.20
N ASP A 50 -3.91 0.77 -11.32
CA ASP A 50 -3.72 1.66 -12.48
C ASP A 50 -2.29 2.23 -12.62
N GLY A 51 -1.36 1.81 -11.77
CA GLY A 51 0.04 2.20 -11.80
C GLY A 51 0.34 3.62 -11.33
N LEU A 52 -0.62 4.31 -10.69
CA LEU A 52 -0.41 5.69 -10.27
C LEU A 52 0.76 5.85 -9.28
N LEU A 53 0.89 4.98 -8.28
CA LEU A 53 2.02 5.00 -7.35
C LEU A 53 3.31 4.56 -8.04
N ALA A 54 3.28 3.46 -8.79
CA ALA A 54 4.41 2.95 -9.55
C ALA A 54 5.00 4.01 -10.49
N THR A 55 4.14 4.74 -11.22
CA THR A 55 4.54 5.88 -12.06
C THR A 55 5.24 6.98 -11.26
N LYS A 56 4.73 7.32 -10.07
CA LYS A 56 5.37 8.33 -9.21
C LYS A 56 6.74 7.89 -8.71
N ILE A 57 6.92 6.60 -8.41
CA ILE A 57 8.20 6.03 -8.01
C ILE A 57 9.17 6.05 -9.20
N ALA A 58 8.74 5.66 -10.40
CA ALA A 58 9.56 5.68 -11.62
C ALA A 58 10.05 7.10 -11.96
N ARG A 59 9.20 8.11 -11.78
CA ARG A 59 9.58 9.53 -11.93
C ARG A 59 10.63 10.01 -10.94
N ARG A 60 10.93 9.24 -9.88
CA ARG A 60 12.05 9.47 -8.95
C ARG A 60 13.36 8.85 -9.45
N GLY A 61 13.35 8.23 -10.63
CA GLY A 61 14.54 7.65 -11.25
C GLY A 61 14.78 6.18 -10.91
N LEU A 62 13.87 5.51 -10.19
CA LEU A 62 13.97 4.08 -9.92
C LEU A 62 13.49 3.24 -11.10
N THR A 63 14.07 2.07 -11.29
CA THR A 63 13.47 1.01 -12.11
C THR A 63 12.37 0.35 -11.29
N VAL A 64 11.14 0.42 -11.78
CA VAL A 64 9.96 -0.04 -11.04
C VAL A 64 9.34 -1.25 -11.72
N HIS A 65 9.03 -2.25 -10.92
CA HIS A 65 8.21 -3.38 -11.28
C HIS A 65 6.87 -3.25 -10.56
N GLY A 66 5.79 -3.10 -11.30
CA GLY A 66 4.42 -3.11 -10.78
C GLY A 66 3.78 -4.47 -11.02
N VAL A 67 3.15 -5.05 -10.02
CA VAL A 67 2.43 -6.32 -10.17
C VAL A 67 1.00 -6.20 -9.66
N ASP A 68 0.07 -6.78 -10.41
CA ASP A 68 -1.33 -6.92 -10.00
C ASP A 68 -1.88 -8.25 -10.53
N VAL A 69 -2.90 -8.79 -9.88
CA VAL A 69 -3.57 -10.03 -10.32
C VAL A 69 -4.64 -9.77 -11.39
N ASP A 70 -5.10 -8.52 -11.51
CA ASP A 70 -6.13 -8.10 -12.45
C ASP A 70 -5.51 -7.52 -13.75
N PRO A 71 -5.55 -8.28 -14.88
CA PRO A 71 -5.01 -7.80 -16.14
C PRO A 71 -5.80 -6.62 -16.73
N ALA A 72 -7.07 -6.46 -16.37
CA ALA A 72 -7.88 -5.38 -16.90
C ALA A 72 -7.44 -4.02 -16.35
N ILE A 73 -7.08 -3.97 -15.05
CA ILE A 73 -6.58 -2.73 -14.44
C ILE A 73 -5.17 -2.38 -14.94
N LEU A 74 -4.33 -3.41 -15.17
CA LEU A 74 -2.99 -3.23 -15.70
C LEU A 74 -2.98 -2.66 -17.13
N ALA A 75 -4.00 -2.97 -17.92
CA ALA A 75 -4.14 -2.43 -19.28
C ALA A 75 -4.34 -0.91 -19.29
N ALA A 76 -4.77 -0.32 -18.18
CA ALA A 76 -4.95 1.13 -18.03
C ALA A 76 -3.67 1.86 -17.60
N VAL A 77 -2.60 1.13 -17.25
CA VAL A 77 -1.33 1.74 -16.79
C VAL A 77 -0.66 2.49 -17.94
N PRO A 78 -0.40 3.80 -17.78
CA PRO A 78 0.24 4.57 -18.86
C PRO A 78 1.69 4.12 -19.06
N ALA A 79 2.12 4.06 -20.31
CA ALA A 79 3.52 3.82 -20.65
C ALA A 79 4.40 4.86 -19.95
N THR A 80 5.29 4.41 -19.09
CA THR A 80 6.15 5.27 -18.27
C THR A 80 7.59 4.75 -18.35
N PRO A 81 8.58 5.62 -18.62
CA PRO A 81 9.98 5.21 -18.56
C PRO A 81 10.33 4.56 -17.23
N ASN A 82 11.14 3.50 -17.26
CA ASN A 82 11.59 2.73 -16.10
C ASN A 82 10.47 2.02 -15.30
N LEU A 83 9.26 1.91 -15.84
CA LEU A 83 8.15 1.16 -15.26
C LEU A 83 7.80 -0.03 -16.16
N THR A 84 7.85 -1.22 -15.58
CA THR A 84 7.29 -2.45 -16.16
C THR A 84 6.15 -2.93 -15.29
N VAL A 85 5.02 -3.32 -15.88
CA VAL A 85 3.90 -3.92 -15.15
C VAL A 85 3.60 -5.30 -15.70
N GLU A 86 3.24 -6.23 -14.81
CA GLU A 86 2.85 -7.58 -15.21
C GLU A 86 1.75 -8.15 -14.32
N LYS A 87 0.99 -9.09 -14.89
CA LYS A 87 0.05 -9.90 -14.13
C LYS A 87 0.82 -10.96 -13.35
N ALA A 88 0.91 -10.80 -12.03
CA ALA A 88 1.58 -11.77 -11.16
C ALA A 88 0.97 -11.77 -9.75
N ASP A 89 1.02 -12.94 -9.10
CA ASP A 89 0.84 -13.04 -7.66
C ASP A 89 2.21 -12.80 -6.98
N PHE A 90 2.27 -11.81 -6.11
CA PHE A 90 3.52 -11.48 -5.42
C PHE A 90 4.00 -12.57 -4.45
N LEU A 91 3.10 -13.51 -4.08
CA LEU A 91 3.49 -14.65 -3.25
C LEU A 91 4.55 -15.51 -3.93
N ASP A 92 4.48 -15.63 -5.26
CA ASP A 92 5.38 -16.47 -6.07
C ASP A 92 6.46 -15.66 -6.80
N LEU A 93 6.42 -14.32 -6.71
CA LEU A 93 7.31 -13.45 -7.45
C LEU A 93 8.78 -13.67 -7.04
N PRO A 94 9.71 -13.88 -7.98
CA PRO A 94 11.15 -14.01 -7.69
C PRO A 94 11.84 -12.66 -7.52
N GLY A 95 13.08 -12.71 -7.02
CA GLY A 95 13.95 -11.53 -6.94
C GLY A 95 13.84 -10.74 -5.65
N THR A 96 14.56 -9.62 -5.60
CA THR A 96 14.57 -8.68 -4.47
C THR A 96 14.70 -7.25 -4.97
N PHE A 97 14.15 -6.30 -4.20
CA PHE A 97 14.08 -4.89 -4.56
C PHE A 97 14.52 -4.00 -3.39
N ASP A 98 15.13 -2.85 -3.69
CA ASP A 98 15.61 -1.89 -2.69
C ASP A 98 14.45 -1.23 -1.95
N PHE A 99 13.33 -1.01 -2.65
CA PHE A 99 12.11 -0.47 -2.10
C PHE A 99 10.91 -1.32 -2.49
N VAL A 100 10.16 -1.82 -1.51
CA VAL A 100 8.93 -2.58 -1.74
C VAL A 100 7.77 -1.85 -1.12
N THR A 101 6.67 -1.69 -1.86
CA THR A 101 5.44 -1.07 -1.38
C THR A 101 4.22 -1.92 -1.70
N ALA A 102 3.22 -1.85 -0.84
CA ALA A 102 1.90 -2.45 -1.02
C ALA A 102 0.83 -1.54 -0.43
N VAL A 103 -0.10 -1.09 -1.25
CA VAL A 103 -1.18 -0.19 -0.84
C VAL A 103 -2.52 -0.90 -0.99
N ALA A 104 -3.20 -1.12 0.14
CA ALA A 104 -4.48 -1.81 0.17
C ALA A 104 -4.48 -3.19 -0.52
N SER A 105 -3.33 -3.89 -0.54
CA SER A 105 -3.15 -5.16 -1.25
C SER A 105 -2.97 -6.35 -0.30
N LEU A 106 -2.29 -6.15 0.85
CA LEU A 106 -1.93 -7.25 1.77
C LEU A 106 -3.12 -8.01 2.35
N HIS A 107 -4.29 -7.39 2.48
CA HIS A 107 -5.50 -8.02 3.04
C HIS A 107 -6.19 -8.99 2.05
N HIS A 108 -5.71 -9.09 0.81
CA HIS A 108 -6.22 -10.03 -0.18
C HIS A 108 -5.65 -11.45 -0.05
N VAL A 109 -4.55 -11.61 0.70
CA VAL A 109 -3.83 -12.88 0.90
C VAL A 109 -3.80 -13.26 2.39
N PRO A 110 -3.50 -14.53 2.73
CA PRO A 110 -3.26 -14.91 4.12
C PRO A 110 -2.13 -14.07 4.72
N LEU A 111 -2.38 -13.46 5.87
CA LEU A 111 -1.51 -12.44 6.46
C LEU A 111 -0.05 -12.88 6.62
N LYS A 112 0.17 -14.10 7.17
CA LYS A 112 1.54 -14.60 7.41
C LYS A 112 2.27 -14.92 6.11
N ASP A 113 1.57 -15.44 5.12
CA ASP A 113 2.14 -15.74 3.80
C ASP A 113 2.53 -14.45 3.08
N GLY A 114 1.63 -13.47 3.09
CA GLY A 114 1.90 -12.14 2.54
C GLY A 114 3.10 -11.45 3.19
N LEU A 115 3.17 -11.43 4.53
CA LEU A 115 4.30 -10.83 5.25
C LEU A 115 5.63 -11.57 4.97
N THR A 116 5.58 -12.90 4.84
CA THR A 116 6.75 -13.72 4.51
C THR A 116 7.24 -13.44 3.09
N ALA A 117 6.33 -13.34 2.13
CA ALA A 117 6.67 -12.95 0.76
C ALA A 117 7.24 -11.53 0.70
N LEU A 118 6.62 -10.57 1.40
CA LEU A 118 7.15 -9.21 1.50
C LEU A 118 8.58 -9.19 2.06
N ARG A 119 8.84 -9.94 3.14
CA ARG A 119 10.19 -10.06 3.71
C ARG A 119 11.21 -10.61 2.70
N ARG A 120 10.80 -11.61 1.91
CA ARG A 120 11.65 -12.22 0.87
C ARG A 120 11.99 -11.21 -0.22
N LEU A 121 11.00 -10.46 -0.70
CA LEU A 121 11.11 -9.51 -1.81
C LEU A 121 11.92 -8.25 -1.51
N VAL A 122 12.12 -7.90 -0.24
CA VAL A 122 13.00 -6.78 0.13
C VAL A 122 14.47 -7.22 0.04
N ALA A 123 15.30 -6.46 -0.64
CA ALA A 123 16.75 -6.67 -0.69
C ALA A 123 17.41 -6.44 0.69
N PRO A 124 18.55 -7.07 1.01
CA PRO A 124 19.33 -6.72 2.19
C PRO A 124 19.66 -5.22 2.21
N GLY A 125 19.37 -4.53 3.32
CA GLY A 125 19.45 -3.06 3.42
C GLY A 125 18.24 -2.30 2.86
N GLY A 126 17.34 -2.98 2.15
CA GLY A 126 16.16 -2.37 1.53
C GLY A 126 15.05 -2.02 2.52
N THR A 127 14.03 -1.38 1.99
CA THR A 127 12.91 -0.84 2.76
C THR A 127 11.58 -1.40 2.27
N LEU A 128 10.73 -1.82 3.22
CA LEU A 128 9.32 -2.14 3.02
C LEU A 128 8.45 -1.03 3.59
N ALA A 129 7.53 -0.51 2.80
CA ALA A 129 6.54 0.48 3.21
C ALA A 129 5.13 0.05 2.78
N VAL A 130 4.26 -0.28 3.73
CA VAL A 130 2.91 -0.75 3.48
C VAL A 130 1.89 0.24 4.01
N VAL A 131 0.83 0.44 3.24
CA VAL A 131 -0.42 1.09 3.68
C VAL A 131 -1.53 0.07 3.57
N GLY A 132 -2.08 -0.35 4.70
CA GLY A 132 -3.07 -1.42 4.71
C GLY A 132 -4.34 -1.07 5.46
N LEU A 133 -5.31 -1.97 5.34
CA LEU A 133 -6.58 -1.96 6.05
C LEU A 133 -6.57 -3.04 7.13
N TRP A 134 -7.41 -2.87 8.14
CA TRP A 134 -7.63 -3.88 9.16
C TRP A 134 -9.12 -4.10 9.40
N LYS A 135 -9.48 -5.30 9.84
CA LYS A 135 -10.83 -5.61 10.30
C LYS A 135 -11.14 -4.81 11.57
N PHE A 136 -12.18 -4.01 11.50
CA PHE A 136 -12.60 -3.19 12.64
C PHE A 136 -13.12 -4.08 13.78
N ALA A 137 -12.55 -3.93 14.97
CA ALA A 137 -12.96 -4.62 16.19
C ALA A 137 -13.46 -3.61 17.21
N LEU A 138 -14.77 -3.60 17.48
CA LEU A 138 -15.43 -2.60 18.36
C LEU A 138 -14.71 -2.39 19.70
N ARG A 139 -14.22 -3.47 20.33
CA ARG A 139 -13.55 -3.39 21.65
C ARG A 139 -12.25 -2.59 21.65
N THR A 140 -11.49 -2.62 20.55
CA THR A 140 -10.15 -2.02 20.45
C THR A 140 -10.12 -0.77 19.59
N ASP A 141 -11.12 -0.60 18.72
CA ASP A 141 -11.15 0.45 17.72
C ASP A 141 -12.22 1.51 18.00
N PHE A 142 -12.97 1.36 19.12
CA PHE A 142 -13.98 2.33 19.54
C PHE A 142 -13.48 3.79 19.53
N PRO A 143 -12.25 4.12 19.97
CA PRO A 143 -11.75 5.50 19.89
C PRO A 143 -11.67 6.05 18.46
N TYR A 144 -11.53 5.16 17.45
CA TYR A 144 -11.51 5.57 16.02
C TYR A 144 -12.88 5.97 15.50
N LEU A 145 -13.98 5.57 16.15
CA LEU A 145 -15.32 6.06 15.82
C LEU A 145 -15.44 7.58 16.03
N ALA A 146 -14.71 8.13 16.98
CA ALA A 146 -14.66 9.57 17.21
C ALA A 146 -14.05 10.34 16.03
N LEU A 147 -13.28 9.67 15.14
CA LEU A 147 -12.70 10.26 13.94
C LEU A 147 -13.66 10.21 12.72
N LEU A 148 -14.77 9.46 12.80
CA LEU A 148 -15.72 9.34 11.68
C LEU A 148 -16.24 10.70 11.18
N PRO A 149 -16.64 11.66 12.04
CA PRO A 149 -17.08 12.97 11.56
C PRO A 149 -15.99 13.71 10.78
N ALA A 150 -14.74 13.62 11.23
CA ALA A 150 -13.60 14.23 10.54
C ALA A 150 -13.32 13.53 9.20
N ILE A 151 -13.43 12.20 9.14
CA ILE A 151 -13.27 11.44 7.90
C ILE A 151 -14.36 11.83 6.89
N VAL A 152 -15.62 11.91 7.33
CA VAL A 152 -16.75 12.35 6.50
C VAL A 152 -16.56 13.78 5.99
N ALA A 153 -16.06 14.69 6.85
CA ALA A 153 -15.78 16.06 6.46
C ALA A 153 -14.66 16.12 5.41
N ILE A 154 -13.58 15.36 5.60
CA ILE A 154 -12.48 15.25 4.62
C ILE A 154 -13.00 14.72 3.29
N ASP A 155 -13.78 13.64 3.31
CA ASP A 155 -14.37 13.07 2.09
C ASP A 155 -15.30 14.06 1.38
N THR A 156 -16.05 14.83 2.15
CA THR A 156 -16.96 15.86 1.59
C THR A 156 -16.19 17.02 0.98
N LEU A 157 -15.14 17.49 1.64
CA LEU A 157 -14.29 18.58 1.16
C LEU A 157 -13.49 18.21 -0.10
N HIS A 158 -13.19 16.93 -0.28
CA HIS A 158 -12.44 16.44 -1.44
C HIS A 158 -13.35 15.94 -2.58
N ARG A 159 -14.64 16.24 -2.57
CA ARG A 159 -15.56 15.97 -3.69
C ARG A 159 -15.51 17.10 -4.72
N PRO A 160 -15.73 16.77 -6.01
CA PRO A 160 -15.98 15.52 -6.68
C PRO A 160 -14.69 14.77 -7.02
N LYS A 161 -14.71 13.47 -6.87
CA LYS A 161 -13.60 12.54 -7.12
C LYS A 161 -13.79 11.91 -8.50
N LEU A 162 -12.74 11.78 -9.30
CA LEU A 162 -12.75 10.92 -10.47
C LEU A 162 -13.00 9.46 -10.00
N ALA A 163 -13.66 8.68 -10.84
CA ALA A 163 -14.00 7.30 -10.50
C ALA A 163 -12.73 6.52 -10.13
N ASP A 164 -12.78 5.81 -9.01
CA ASP A 164 -11.81 4.79 -8.66
C ASP A 164 -11.72 3.79 -9.84
N PRO A 165 -10.54 3.35 -10.26
CA PRO A 165 -10.38 2.42 -11.37
C PRO A 165 -11.05 1.06 -11.18
N GLY A 166 -11.86 0.89 -10.14
CA GLY A 166 -12.71 -0.31 -9.99
C GLY A 166 -11.96 -1.54 -9.50
N ALA A 167 -10.90 -1.36 -8.73
CA ALA A 167 -10.19 -2.48 -8.09
C ALA A 167 -11.15 -3.33 -7.24
N ALA A 168 -11.04 -4.64 -7.34
CA ALA A 168 -11.84 -5.58 -6.56
C ALA A 168 -11.68 -5.31 -5.06
N MET A 169 -12.76 -4.91 -4.39
CA MET A 169 -12.75 -4.64 -2.95
C MET A 169 -13.01 -5.92 -2.18
N ARG A 170 -12.12 -6.25 -1.25
CA ARG A 170 -12.30 -7.32 -0.27
C ARG A 170 -12.21 -6.72 1.12
N ASP A 171 -13.13 -7.13 2.00
CA ASP A 171 -13.06 -6.75 3.40
C ASP A 171 -11.81 -7.36 4.08
N PRO A 172 -11.07 -6.60 4.88
CA PRO A 172 -9.92 -7.13 5.60
C PRO A 172 -10.34 -8.22 6.61
N GLY A 173 -9.64 -9.36 6.59
CA GLY A 173 -9.88 -10.49 7.48
C GLY A 173 -9.28 -10.32 8.87
N ASP A 174 -8.15 -9.61 8.98
CA ASP A 174 -7.33 -9.53 10.18
C ASP A 174 -7.52 -8.22 10.93
N THR A 175 -7.55 -8.31 12.27
CA THR A 175 -7.59 -7.15 13.15
C THR A 175 -6.21 -6.46 13.21
N TYR A 176 -6.18 -5.20 13.62
CA TYR A 176 -4.92 -4.48 13.80
C TYR A 176 -3.97 -5.19 14.78
N ARG A 177 -4.51 -5.87 15.81
CA ARG A 177 -3.72 -6.63 16.79
C ARG A 177 -3.05 -7.83 16.15
N GLU A 178 -3.76 -8.59 15.33
CA GLU A 178 -3.23 -9.74 14.58
C GLU A 178 -2.16 -9.30 13.60
N ILE A 179 -2.41 -8.25 12.81
CA ILE A 179 -1.44 -7.67 11.88
C ILE A 179 -0.16 -7.26 12.62
N ARG A 180 -0.29 -6.57 13.76
CA ARG A 180 0.86 -6.15 14.55
C ARG A 180 1.64 -7.33 15.10
N ALA A 181 0.97 -8.36 15.62
CA ALA A 181 1.62 -9.56 16.15
C ALA A 181 2.39 -10.31 15.07
N ALA A 182 1.74 -10.59 13.93
CA ALA A 182 2.37 -11.29 12.81
C ALA A 182 3.56 -10.49 12.23
N ALA A 183 3.41 -9.17 12.10
CA ALA A 183 4.51 -8.36 11.58
C ALA A 183 5.68 -8.25 12.58
N THR A 184 5.44 -8.26 13.90
CA THR A 184 6.52 -8.30 14.89
C THR A 184 7.29 -9.62 14.83
N GLU A 185 6.59 -10.73 14.58
CA GLU A 185 7.18 -12.08 14.44
C GLU A 185 8.01 -12.19 13.15
N ILE A 186 7.45 -11.78 12.00
CA ILE A 186 8.02 -12.03 10.67
C ILE A 186 9.03 -10.94 10.26
N LEU A 187 8.79 -9.70 10.66
CA LEU A 187 9.57 -8.51 10.31
C LEU A 187 10.15 -7.85 11.59
N PRO A 188 11.16 -8.43 12.22
CA PRO A 188 11.73 -7.88 13.46
C PRO A 188 12.13 -6.42 13.30
N GLY A 189 11.70 -5.56 14.23
CA GLY A 189 11.94 -4.12 14.18
C GLY A 189 10.96 -3.32 13.30
N ALA A 190 9.93 -3.96 12.72
CA ALA A 190 8.90 -3.25 11.96
C ALA A 190 8.16 -2.23 12.83
N ARG A 191 7.92 -1.05 12.27
CA ARG A 191 7.14 0.02 12.89
C ARG A 191 5.75 0.06 12.29
N ILE A 192 4.73 -0.28 13.09
CA ILE A 192 3.34 -0.30 12.64
C ILE A 192 2.57 0.77 13.40
N ARG A 193 1.83 1.61 12.68
CA ARG A 193 1.04 2.70 13.26
C ARG A 193 -0.34 2.77 12.63
N ARG A 194 -1.37 2.90 13.45
CA ARG A 194 -2.69 3.32 12.98
C ARG A 194 -2.63 4.75 12.44
N ARG A 195 -3.39 5.02 11.41
CA ARG A 195 -3.42 6.30 10.72
C ARG A 195 -4.86 6.77 10.51
N PRO A 196 -5.07 8.06 10.22
CA PRO A 196 -6.36 8.56 9.74
C PRO A 196 -6.87 7.77 8.52
N LEU A 197 -8.14 7.99 8.17
CA LEU A 197 -8.80 7.37 7.01
C LEU A 197 -8.84 5.83 7.07
N LEU A 198 -8.90 5.27 8.29
CA LEU A 198 -8.97 3.82 8.55
C LEU A 198 -7.85 3.03 7.85
N ARG A 199 -6.63 3.57 7.89
CA ARG A 199 -5.43 2.92 7.36
C ARG A 199 -4.42 2.66 8.47
N TYR A 200 -3.58 1.64 8.29
CA TYR A 200 -2.33 1.53 9.04
C TYR A 200 -1.14 1.70 8.09
N THR A 201 -0.03 2.12 8.67
CA THR A 201 1.27 2.12 7.98
C THR A 201 2.19 1.12 8.65
N LEU A 202 2.91 0.33 7.84
CA LEU A 202 3.99 -0.54 8.26
C LEU A 202 5.27 -0.07 7.55
N LEU A 203 6.33 0.14 8.31
CA LEU A 203 7.65 0.47 7.80
C LEU A 203 8.66 -0.51 8.39
N TRP A 204 9.44 -1.14 7.53
CA TRP A 204 10.48 -2.07 7.92
C TRP A 204 11.72 -1.91 7.04
N HIS A 205 12.89 -1.98 7.68
CA HIS A 205 14.18 -1.99 7.00
C HIS A 205 14.80 -3.36 7.21
N LYS A 206 15.06 -4.04 6.10
CA LYS A 206 15.75 -5.34 6.18
C LYS A 206 17.21 -5.11 6.56
N PRO A 207 17.73 -5.81 7.58
CA PRO A 207 19.14 -5.71 7.91
C PRO A 207 20.03 -5.98 6.69
N ALA A 208 21.09 -5.20 6.52
CA ALA A 208 22.10 -5.48 5.53
C ALA A 208 22.76 -6.84 5.85
N GLN A 209 23.13 -7.61 4.83
CA GLN A 209 23.94 -8.80 5.04
C GLN A 209 25.33 -8.37 5.48
N VAL A 210 25.72 -8.73 6.69
CA VAL A 210 27.10 -8.61 7.12
C VAL A 210 27.86 -9.75 6.44
N THR A 211 28.63 -9.44 5.41
CA THR A 211 29.56 -10.41 4.84
C THR A 211 30.64 -10.64 5.91
N PRO A 212 30.85 -11.88 6.40
CA PRO A 212 31.95 -12.16 7.30
C PRO A 212 33.25 -11.87 6.53
N ARG A 213 34.14 -11.10 7.17
CA ARG A 213 35.50 -10.85 6.67
C ARG A 213 36.35 -12.09 6.82
#